data_c637f0366bc14e99eea039be194e0381
#
_entry.id   c637f0366bc14e99eea039be194e0381
#
_cell.length_a   1.000
_cell.length_b   1.000
_cell.length_c   1.000
_cell.angle_alpha   90.00
_cell.angle_beta   90.00
_cell.angle_gamma   90.00
#
_symmetry.space_group_name_H-M   'P 1'
#
loop_
_entity.id
_entity.type
_entity.pdbx_description
1 polymer ?
#
loop_
_entity_poly.entity_id
_entity_poly.type
_entity_poly.pdbx_seq_one_letter_code
_entity_poly.pdbx_strand_id
1 'polypeptide(L)'
;MCKKKIIDKKSEALIMYERDLLVRMNHPFISSLKFAFQDEDKLYLVMDLLTGGDLRFHLYKNKCFNEIQTKFFIACVILALEYLHKNKIIHHDVKPENLILNTKGYVKLSDFGIARIYRENNSEDISGSPGYIAPEILNEENHSYTSDYFSLGVVTYEFMKGERPFAGKTRREIREKIMKRDFVLTKKDLPPGWSIDSADFINKLLKKEQNLRLGSRGIDEIKSHSWLKYFNWKDLYLEKMTPPFVPSEFIENNYNVKYCNMVEKIGVNTQERYKRIQSSELYPHIFAKFTNFNRYAEELKKNQKECMINPHSIYSLLEEKEQMAFDRKSEKDNKGKHQRRAVSLTEGRYRSILSNNNNTNTKESTNDNNIKEEKVLQFHKRTYSTIRPIIMKKK
;
A
#
# COMPACT_ATOMS: atom_id res chain seq x y z
N MET A 1 -16.17 3.85 -4.71
CA MET A 1 -16.45 2.57 -5.43
C MET A 1 -17.85 2.62 -6.01
N CYS A 2 -18.08 2.15 -7.25
CA CYS A 2 -19.41 2.18 -7.88
C CYS A 2 -20.23 0.96 -7.44
N LYS A 3 -21.42 1.19 -6.85
CA LYS A 3 -22.33 0.14 -6.35
C LYS A 3 -22.72 -0.84 -7.44
N LYS A 4 -23.01 -0.32 -8.64
CA LYS A 4 -23.35 -1.12 -9.81
C LYS A 4 -22.29 -2.17 -10.13
N LYS A 5 -20.96 -1.82 -10.09
CA LYS A 5 -19.88 -2.77 -10.33
C LYS A 5 -19.71 -3.79 -9.22
N ILE A 6 -19.97 -3.40 -7.99
CA ILE A 6 -19.92 -4.29 -6.83
C ILE A 6 -20.97 -5.37 -6.98
N ILE A 7 -22.21 -4.96 -7.32
CA ILE A 7 -23.36 -5.86 -7.53
C ILE A 7 -23.11 -6.79 -8.73
N ASP A 8 -22.60 -6.25 -9.83
CA ASP A 8 -22.28 -7.04 -11.03
C ASP A 8 -21.26 -8.16 -10.72
N LYS A 9 -20.27 -7.84 -9.90
CA LYS A 9 -19.23 -8.79 -9.47
C LYS A 9 -19.66 -9.68 -8.32
N LYS A 10 -20.87 -9.50 -7.78
CA LYS A 10 -21.36 -10.20 -6.56
C LYS A 10 -20.35 -10.08 -5.40
N SER A 11 -19.82 -8.89 -5.18
CA SER A 11 -18.75 -8.62 -4.20
C SER A 11 -19.20 -7.74 -3.04
N GLU A 12 -20.50 -7.61 -2.80
CA GLU A 12 -21.09 -6.79 -1.74
C GLU A 12 -20.57 -7.19 -0.37
N ALA A 13 -20.59 -8.49 -0.08
CA ALA A 13 -20.12 -9.03 1.20
C ALA A 13 -18.62 -8.75 1.41
N LEU A 14 -17.82 -8.79 0.34
CA LEU A 14 -16.36 -8.53 0.41
C LEU A 14 -16.09 -7.06 0.74
N ILE A 15 -16.80 -6.14 0.13
CA ILE A 15 -16.62 -4.70 0.36
C ILE A 15 -17.09 -4.32 1.79
N MET A 16 -18.20 -4.90 2.25
CA MET A 16 -18.66 -4.71 3.62
C MET A 16 -17.65 -5.25 4.63
N TYR A 17 -17.08 -6.42 4.33
CA TYR A 17 -16.08 -7.05 5.17
C TYR A 17 -14.77 -6.22 5.23
N GLU A 18 -14.27 -5.74 4.09
CA GLU A 18 -13.11 -4.85 4.01
C GLU A 18 -13.34 -3.58 4.85
N ARG A 19 -14.50 -2.93 4.71
CA ARG A 19 -14.86 -1.77 5.52
C ARG A 19 -14.86 -2.09 7.01
N ASP A 20 -15.44 -3.22 7.42
CA ASP A 20 -15.53 -3.64 8.82
C ASP A 20 -14.15 -3.94 9.43
N LEU A 21 -13.23 -4.49 8.63
CA LEU A 21 -11.83 -4.63 9.04
C LEU A 21 -11.17 -3.26 9.22
N LEU A 22 -11.30 -2.37 8.22
CA LEU A 22 -10.69 -1.05 8.24
C LEU A 22 -11.15 -0.17 9.42
N VAL A 23 -12.43 -0.30 9.81
CA VAL A 23 -12.99 0.40 10.98
C VAL A 23 -12.25 0.03 12.27
N ARG A 24 -11.89 -1.26 12.43
CA ARG A 24 -11.23 -1.78 13.63
C ARG A 24 -9.76 -1.47 13.72
N MET A 25 -9.12 -1.14 12.59
CA MET A 25 -7.67 -0.96 12.51
C MET A 25 -7.25 0.47 12.84
N ASN A 26 -6.32 0.60 13.80
CA ASN A 26 -5.65 1.85 14.13
C ASN A 26 -4.20 1.57 14.55
N HIS A 27 -3.26 1.79 13.61
CA HIS A 27 -1.84 1.51 13.83
C HIS A 27 -0.96 2.43 12.96
N PRO A 28 0.21 2.92 13.43
CA PRO A 28 1.07 3.83 12.67
C PRO A 28 1.46 3.32 11.29
N PHE A 29 1.68 2.01 11.14
CA PHE A 29 2.13 1.38 9.91
C PHE A 29 1.01 0.67 9.11
N ILE A 30 -0.25 1.02 9.38
CA ILE A 30 -1.41 0.58 8.60
C ILE A 30 -2.13 1.80 8.07
N SER A 31 -2.57 1.74 6.81
CA SER A 31 -3.41 2.79 6.23
C SER A 31 -4.78 2.81 6.92
N SER A 32 -5.10 3.94 7.57
CA SER A 32 -6.29 4.05 8.41
C SER A 32 -7.48 4.61 7.65
N LEU A 33 -8.66 4.04 7.92
CA LEU A 33 -9.94 4.59 7.48
C LEU A 33 -10.34 5.77 8.38
N LYS A 34 -10.67 6.91 7.77
CA LYS A 34 -11.15 8.12 8.45
C LYS A 34 -12.68 8.21 8.42
N PHE A 35 -13.25 8.03 7.22
CA PHE A 35 -14.70 8.07 7.03
C PHE A 35 -15.14 6.96 6.07
N ALA A 36 -16.34 6.43 6.29
CA ALA A 36 -17.05 5.59 5.34
C ALA A 36 -18.48 6.14 5.18
N PHE A 37 -18.86 6.47 3.96
CA PHE A 37 -20.19 6.97 3.63
C PHE A 37 -20.59 6.57 2.21
N GLN A 38 -21.83 6.84 1.82
CA GLN A 38 -22.34 6.49 0.52
C GLN A 38 -23.31 7.56 0.01
N ASP A 39 -23.42 7.63 -1.32
CA ASP A 39 -24.53 8.27 -2.03
C ASP A 39 -25.40 7.20 -2.73
N GLU A 40 -26.26 7.63 -3.66
CA GLU A 40 -27.13 6.72 -4.43
C GLU A 40 -26.32 5.71 -5.23
N ASP A 41 -25.22 6.12 -5.89
CA ASP A 41 -24.47 5.32 -6.85
C ASP A 41 -23.16 4.74 -6.32
N LYS A 42 -22.60 5.31 -5.26
CA LYS A 42 -21.22 5.04 -4.84
C LYS A 42 -21.07 4.81 -3.35
N LEU A 43 -20.06 4.03 -3.01
CA LEU A 43 -19.50 3.89 -1.68
C LEU A 43 -18.17 4.63 -1.59
N TYR A 44 -17.93 5.34 -0.49
CA TYR A 44 -16.73 6.13 -0.25
C TYR A 44 -16.01 5.63 1.01
N LEU A 45 -14.73 5.32 0.85
CA LEU A 45 -13.80 5.10 1.95
C LEU A 45 -12.76 6.22 1.90
N VAL A 46 -12.75 7.07 2.90
CA VAL A 46 -11.74 8.13 3.06
C VAL A 46 -10.64 7.61 3.96
N MET A 47 -9.44 7.48 3.40
CA MET A 47 -8.27 6.90 4.04
C MET A 47 -7.23 7.97 4.38
N ASP A 48 -6.17 7.60 5.12
CA ASP A 48 -4.97 8.42 5.24
C ASP A 48 -4.48 8.85 3.86
N LEU A 49 -4.07 10.11 3.72
CA LEU A 49 -3.39 10.57 2.51
C LEU A 49 -1.92 10.18 2.57
N LEU A 50 -1.52 9.22 1.75
CA LEU A 50 -0.15 8.73 1.64
C LEU A 50 0.44 9.19 0.30
N THR A 51 1.26 10.23 0.35
CA THR A 51 1.76 10.90 -0.86
C THR A 51 3.17 10.47 -1.28
N GLY A 52 3.80 9.56 -0.55
CA GLY A 52 5.15 9.10 -0.85
C GLY A 52 5.25 8.06 -1.98
N GLY A 53 4.10 7.59 -2.52
CA GLY A 53 4.07 6.52 -3.53
C GLY A 53 4.28 5.13 -2.94
N ASP A 54 3.97 4.10 -3.74
CA ASP A 54 4.17 2.71 -3.35
C ASP A 54 5.61 2.22 -3.60
N LEU A 55 6.02 1.19 -2.87
CA LEU A 55 7.39 0.65 -3.00
C LEU A 55 7.62 -0.09 -4.32
N ARG A 56 6.59 -0.48 -5.07
CA ARG A 56 6.72 -0.99 -6.43
C ARG A 56 7.24 0.09 -7.38
N PHE A 57 6.65 1.28 -7.30
CA PHE A 57 7.09 2.45 -8.07
C PHE A 57 8.55 2.78 -7.76
N HIS A 58 8.92 2.87 -6.47
CA HIS A 58 10.29 3.19 -6.08
C HIS A 58 11.28 2.09 -6.45
N LEU A 59 10.90 0.82 -6.35
CA LEU A 59 11.71 -0.31 -6.77
C LEU A 59 11.97 -0.27 -8.28
N TYR A 60 10.94 0.06 -9.07
CA TYR A 60 11.11 0.22 -10.51
C TYR A 60 12.09 1.33 -10.85
N LYS A 61 11.98 2.49 -10.17
CA LYS A 61 12.84 3.66 -10.38
C LYS A 61 14.30 3.40 -9.97
N ASN A 62 14.50 2.77 -8.81
CA ASN A 62 15.83 2.58 -8.22
C ASN A 62 16.48 1.23 -8.59
N LYS A 63 15.75 0.32 -9.24
CA LYS A 63 16.10 -1.06 -9.57
C LYS A 63 16.16 -1.99 -8.36
N CYS A 64 16.77 -1.61 -7.28
CA CYS A 64 16.80 -2.30 -6.00
C CYS A 64 16.98 -1.28 -4.87
N PHE A 65 16.83 -1.74 -3.63
CA PHE A 65 17.17 -0.97 -2.44
C PHE A 65 18.45 -1.51 -1.80
N ASN A 66 19.14 -0.68 -1.03
CA ASN A 66 20.25 -1.16 -0.21
C ASN A 66 19.74 -1.84 1.07
N GLU A 67 20.64 -2.50 1.79
CA GLU A 67 20.28 -3.28 2.99
C GLU A 67 19.66 -2.41 4.09
N ILE A 68 20.15 -1.18 4.29
CA ILE A 68 19.65 -0.27 5.33
C ILE A 68 18.20 0.16 5.02
N GLN A 69 17.93 0.54 3.79
CA GLN A 69 16.59 0.90 3.32
C GLN A 69 15.64 -0.28 3.45
N THR A 70 16.05 -1.45 2.96
CA THR A 70 15.24 -2.66 3.03
C THR A 70 14.92 -3.05 4.45
N LYS A 71 15.92 -3.06 5.35
CA LYS A 71 15.74 -3.36 6.77
C LYS A 71 14.71 -2.44 7.42
N PHE A 72 14.77 -1.14 7.14
CA PHE A 72 13.82 -0.17 7.66
C PHE A 72 12.39 -0.42 7.15
N PHE A 73 12.24 -0.62 5.84
CA PHE A 73 10.92 -0.88 5.24
C PHE A 73 10.31 -2.17 5.78
N ILE A 74 11.09 -3.24 5.83
CA ILE A 74 10.66 -4.54 6.35
C ILE A 74 10.30 -4.45 7.83
N ALA A 75 11.03 -3.67 8.63
CA ALA A 75 10.70 -3.45 10.03
C ALA A 75 9.34 -2.74 10.22
N CYS A 76 9.00 -1.75 9.39
CA CYS A 76 7.66 -1.14 9.38
C CYS A 76 6.58 -2.19 9.09
N VAL A 77 6.80 -3.05 8.08
CA VAL A 77 5.85 -4.11 7.71
C VAL A 77 5.71 -5.15 8.82
N ILE A 78 6.81 -5.52 9.49
CA ILE A 78 6.77 -6.44 10.65
C ILE A 78 5.86 -5.90 11.76
N LEU A 79 5.95 -4.61 12.10
CA LEU A 79 5.06 -4.00 13.10
C LEU A 79 3.60 -3.95 12.64
N ALA A 80 3.35 -3.73 11.34
CA ALA A 80 2.00 -3.81 10.78
C ALA A 80 1.42 -5.23 10.88
N LEU A 81 2.21 -6.24 10.50
CA LEU A 81 1.80 -7.65 10.59
C LEU A 81 1.63 -8.09 12.05
N GLU A 82 2.51 -7.66 12.97
CA GLU A 82 2.34 -7.92 14.39
C GLU A 82 0.98 -7.46 14.90
N TYR A 83 0.57 -6.24 14.53
CA TYR A 83 -0.73 -5.70 14.90
C TYR A 83 -1.89 -6.52 14.31
N LEU A 84 -1.82 -6.84 13.00
CA LEU A 84 -2.85 -7.63 12.33
C LEU A 84 -3.00 -9.02 12.96
N HIS A 85 -1.89 -9.73 13.16
CA HIS A 85 -1.89 -11.10 13.69
C HIS A 85 -2.36 -11.15 15.15
N LYS A 86 -2.02 -10.15 15.99
CA LYS A 86 -2.59 -9.99 17.33
C LYS A 86 -4.10 -9.80 17.31
N ASN A 87 -4.64 -9.18 16.25
CA ASN A 87 -6.07 -9.02 16.03
C ASN A 87 -6.69 -10.19 15.22
N LYS A 88 -5.96 -11.30 15.08
CA LYS A 88 -6.38 -12.50 14.35
C LYS A 88 -6.70 -12.25 12.87
N ILE A 89 -6.00 -11.31 12.22
CA ILE A 89 -6.18 -10.98 10.81
C ILE A 89 -4.95 -11.44 10.04
N ILE A 90 -5.14 -12.19 8.94
CA ILE A 90 -4.12 -12.50 7.93
C ILE A 90 -4.34 -11.55 6.75
N HIS A 91 -3.27 -10.93 6.25
CA HIS A 91 -3.35 -9.95 5.17
C HIS A 91 -3.50 -10.59 3.78
N HIS A 92 -2.79 -11.68 3.51
CA HIS A 92 -2.75 -12.45 2.26
C HIS A 92 -2.18 -11.73 1.03
N ASP A 93 -1.95 -10.41 1.07
CA ASP A 93 -1.48 -9.65 -0.10
C ASP A 93 -0.31 -8.71 0.23
N VAL A 94 0.66 -9.19 1.02
CA VAL A 94 1.89 -8.45 1.29
C VAL A 94 2.75 -8.42 0.03
N LYS A 95 2.85 -7.24 -0.59
CA LYS A 95 3.61 -6.99 -1.83
C LYS A 95 4.00 -5.52 -1.94
N PRO A 96 5.00 -5.15 -2.76
CA PRO A 96 5.47 -3.76 -2.86
C PRO A 96 4.40 -2.75 -3.26
N GLU A 97 3.38 -3.15 -4.04
CA GLU A 97 2.26 -2.30 -4.45
C GLU A 97 1.37 -1.88 -3.28
N ASN A 98 1.30 -2.69 -2.21
CA ASN A 98 0.50 -2.44 -1.02
C ASN A 98 1.31 -1.82 0.12
N LEU A 99 2.59 -1.52 -0.10
CA LEU A 99 3.51 -0.87 0.82
C LEU A 99 3.71 0.58 0.39
N ILE A 100 3.01 1.51 1.04
CA ILE A 100 2.96 2.91 0.63
C ILE A 100 3.74 3.77 1.61
N LEU A 101 4.59 4.66 1.09
CA LEU A 101 5.35 5.61 1.89
C LEU A 101 4.50 6.82 2.29
N ASN A 102 4.63 7.24 3.53
CA ASN A 102 4.19 8.57 3.92
C ASN A 102 5.25 9.63 3.54
N THR A 103 4.94 10.91 3.73
CA THR A 103 5.86 12.02 3.42
C THR A 103 7.17 12.00 4.21
N LYS A 104 7.20 11.32 5.35
CA LYS A 104 8.38 11.19 6.20
C LYS A 104 9.29 10.04 5.80
N GLY A 105 8.82 9.12 4.94
CA GLY A 105 9.57 7.92 4.53
C GLY A 105 9.24 6.66 5.33
N TYR A 106 8.20 6.64 6.15
CA TYR A 106 7.71 5.44 6.81
C TYR A 106 6.74 4.69 5.91
N VAL A 107 6.81 3.35 5.95
CA VAL A 107 5.96 2.46 5.16
C VAL A 107 4.67 2.16 5.90
N LYS A 108 3.54 2.26 5.21
CA LYS A 108 2.24 1.79 5.69
C LYS A 108 1.72 0.67 4.79
N LEU A 109 1.24 -0.41 5.42
CA LEU A 109 0.56 -1.52 4.75
C LEU A 109 -0.88 -1.11 4.42
N SER A 110 -1.31 -1.35 3.19
CA SER A 110 -2.61 -0.95 2.65
C SER A 110 -3.27 -2.09 1.89
N ASP A 111 -4.50 -1.88 1.45
CA ASP A 111 -5.32 -2.84 0.66
C ASP A 111 -5.68 -4.12 1.42
N PHE A 112 -6.82 -4.08 2.09
CA PHE A 112 -7.35 -5.19 2.89
C PHE A 112 -8.46 -5.96 2.18
N GLY A 113 -8.60 -5.81 0.87
CA GLY A 113 -9.67 -6.41 0.06
C GLY A 113 -9.70 -7.94 0.10
N ILE A 114 -8.56 -8.59 0.36
CA ILE A 114 -8.46 -10.05 0.51
C ILE A 114 -7.98 -10.50 1.89
N ALA A 115 -7.79 -9.57 2.83
CA ALA A 115 -7.48 -9.90 4.22
C ALA A 115 -8.62 -10.71 4.88
N ARG A 116 -8.29 -11.62 5.80
CA ARG A 116 -9.28 -12.48 6.47
C ARG A 116 -9.00 -12.58 7.97
N ILE A 117 -10.08 -12.70 8.75
CA ILE A 117 -9.97 -13.15 10.14
C ILE A 117 -9.56 -14.62 10.12
N TYR A 118 -8.49 -14.93 10.86
CA TYR A 118 -7.97 -16.29 10.98
C TYR A 118 -9.05 -17.26 11.51
N ARG A 119 -9.15 -18.41 10.86
CA ARG A 119 -9.96 -19.56 11.24
C ARG A 119 -9.11 -20.82 11.09
N GLU A 120 -9.35 -21.82 11.93
CA GLU A 120 -8.62 -23.09 11.87
C GLU A 120 -8.85 -23.81 10.52
N ASN A 121 -10.09 -23.81 10.04
CA ASN A 121 -10.47 -24.37 8.74
C ASN A 121 -10.55 -23.26 7.69
N ASN A 122 -9.45 -22.97 7.00
CA ASN A 122 -9.34 -21.90 6.02
C ASN A 122 -8.69 -22.32 4.69
N SER A 123 -8.60 -23.62 4.41
CA SER A 123 -8.02 -24.16 3.18
C SER A 123 -8.71 -23.67 1.90
N GLU A 124 -9.97 -23.20 1.99
CA GLU A 124 -10.73 -22.65 0.87
C GLU A 124 -10.41 -21.15 0.62
N ASP A 125 -9.71 -20.48 1.53
CA ASP A 125 -9.35 -19.06 1.41
C ASP A 125 -8.14 -18.88 0.47
N ILE A 126 -8.26 -19.34 -0.78
CA ILE A 126 -7.21 -19.27 -1.80
C ILE A 126 -7.14 -17.86 -2.38
N SER A 127 -6.37 -17.00 -1.77
CA SER A 127 -6.21 -15.60 -2.20
C SER A 127 -4.76 -15.13 -2.13
N GLY A 128 -4.41 -14.16 -2.95
CA GLY A 128 -3.09 -13.55 -2.97
C GLY A 128 -2.58 -13.24 -4.39
N SER A 129 -1.52 -12.46 -4.46
CA SER A 129 -0.88 -12.08 -5.72
C SER A 129 0.15 -13.12 -6.18
N PRO A 130 0.12 -13.54 -7.47
CA PRO A 130 1.07 -14.53 -8.00
C PRO A 130 2.52 -14.16 -7.71
N GLY A 131 3.28 -15.11 -7.17
CA GLY A 131 4.69 -14.94 -6.81
C GLY A 131 4.94 -14.48 -5.38
N TYR A 132 3.88 -14.10 -4.62
CA TYR A 132 3.94 -13.80 -3.18
C TYR A 132 3.17 -14.80 -2.34
N ILE A 133 2.27 -15.57 -2.95
CA ILE A 133 1.42 -16.57 -2.27
C ILE A 133 2.29 -17.68 -1.68
N ALA A 134 2.03 -18.03 -0.43
CA ALA A 134 2.72 -19.10 0.26
C ALA A 134 2.35 -20.50 -0.30
N PRO A 135 3.28 -21.49 -0.21
CA PRO A 135 3.06 -22.83 -0.75
C PRO A 135 1.80 -23.52 -0.23
N GLU A 136 1.52 -23.41 1.08
CA GLU A 136 0.34 -24.00 1.73
C GLU A 136 -0.98 -23.49 1.14
N ILE A 137 -1.06 -22.17 0.82
CA ILE A 137 -2.25 -21.59 0.17
C ILE A 137 -2.40 -22.12 -1.27
N LEU A 138 -1.27 -22.27 -2.00
CA LEU A 138 -1.30 -22.84 -3.34
C LEU A 138 -1.70 -24.32 -3.35
N ASN A 139 -1.46 -25.05 -2.27
CA ASN A 139 -1.86 -26.45 -2.08
C ASN A 139 -3.26 -26.61 -1.52
N GLU A 140 -4.00 -25.53 -1.26
CA GLU A 140 -5.32 -25.56 -0.64
C GLU A 140 -5.29 -26.24 0.76
N GLU A 141 -4.20 -25.96 1.51
CA GLU A 141 -3.99 -26.42 2.87
C GLU A 141 -4.42 -25.34 3.87
N ASN A 142 -4.73 -25.77 5.10
CA ASN A 142 -4.92 -24.81 6.19
C ASN A 142 -3.65 -24.02 6.44
N HIS A 143 -3.78 -22.73 6.58
CA HIS A 143 -2.66 -21.81 6.71
C HIS A 143 -2.85 -20.86 7.90
N SER A 144 -1.74 -20.29 8.34
CA SER A 144 -1.69 -19.40 9.48
C SER A 144 -1.05 -18.05 9.11
N TYR A 145 -0.73 -17.26 10.12
CA TYR A 145 0.00 -16.01 9.98
C TYR A 145 1.34 -16.14 9.26
N THR A 146 1.91 -17.35 9.25
CA THR A 146 3.16 -17.67 8.57
C THR A 146 3.10 -17.48 7.05
N SER A 147 1.91 -17.50 6.45
CA SER A 147 1.71 -17.19 5.03
C SER A 147 2.09 -15.74 4.69
N ASP A 148 1.77 -14.77 5.56
CA ASP A 148 2.21 -13.37 5.40
C ASP A 148 3.74 -13.24 5.54
N TYR A 149 4.37 -14.08 6.38
CA TYR A 149 5.83 -14.09 6.54
C TYR A 149 6.56 -14.66 5.32
N PHE A 150 5.95 -15.63 4.61
CA PHE A 150 6.47 -16.05 3.32
C PHE A 150 6.45 -14.91 2.31
N SER A 151 5.33 -14.19 2.22
CA SER A 151 5.20 -13.00 1.35
C SER A 151 6.21 -11.92 1.72
N LEU A 152 6.45 -11.69 3.03
CA LEU A 152 7.49 -10.79 3.54
C LEU A 152 8.89 -11.21 3.07
N GLY A 153 9.19 -12.51 3.06
CA GLY A 153 10.45 -13.06 2.54
C GLY A 153 10.62 -12.77 1.04
N VAL A 154 9.55 -12.96 0.25
CA VAL A 154 9.55 -12.62 -1.19
C VAL A 154 9.81 -11.13 -1.39
N VAL A 155 9.14 -10.26 -0.64
CA VAL A 155 9.32 -8.80 -0.71
C VAL A 155 10.75 -8.41 -0.33
N THR A 156 11.31 -9.00 0.73
CA THR A 156 12.69 -8.72 1.18
C THR A 156 13.71 -9.08 0.09
N TYR A 157 13.54 -10.25 -0.54
CA TYR A 157 14.38 -10.66 -1.67
C TYR A 157 14.23 -9.71 -2.87
N GLU A 158 12.99 -9.35 -3.21
CA GLU A 158 12.72 -8.47 -4.34
C GLU A 158 13.32 -7.08 -4.14
N PHE A 159 13.31 -6.55 -2.91
CA PHE A 159 13.98 -5.28 -2.60
C PHE A 159 15.49 -5.38 -2.76
N MET A 160 16.08 -6.52 -2.43
CA MET A 160 17.51 -6.79 -2.57
C MET A 160 17.94 -6.93 -4.03
N LYS A 161 17.17 -7.67 -4.85
CA LYS A 161 17.59 -8.09 -6.19
C LYS A 161 16.93 -7.30 -7.32
N GLY A 162 15.81 -6.60 -7.05
CA GLY A 162 15.00 -5.93 -8.06
C GLY A 162 14.06 -6.88 -8.82
N GLU A 163 14.10 -8.17 -8.50
CA GLU A 163 13.27 -9.21 -9.12
C GLU A 163 12.78 -10.23 -8.07
N ARG A 164 11.67 -10.89 -8.36
CA ARG A 164 11.11 -11.90 -7.46
C ARG A 164 11.89 -13.22 -7.50
N PRO A 165 12.00 -13.94 -6.37
CA PRO A 165 12.69 -15.23 -6.31
C PRO A 165 12.01 -16.31 -7.18
N PHE A 166 10.70 -16.19 -7.34
CA PHE A 166 9.87 -17.11 -8.11
C PHE A 166 9.21 -16.38 -9.29
N ALA A 167 10.00 -15.99 -10.29
CA ALA A 167 9.51 -15.33 -11.50
C ALA A 167 9.17 -16.34 -12.59
N GLY A 168 8.10 -16.10 -13.35
CA GLY A 168 7.66 -16.92 -14.48
C GLY A 168 6.77 -16.12 -15.42
N LYS A 169 6.62 -16.60 -16.68
CA LYS A 169 5.76 -15.98 -17.69
C LYS A 169 4.28 -16.26 -17.44
N THR A 170 3.97 -17.38 -16.81
CA THR A 170 2.61 -17.82 -16.49
C THR A 170 2.44 -18.08 -15.02
N ARG A 171 1.20 -18.02 -14.52
CA ARG A 171 0.86 -18.38 -13.14
C ARG A 171 1.26 -19.82 -12.80
N ARG A 172 1.14 -20.72 -13.78
CA ARG A 172 1.54 -22.12 -13.64
C ARG A 172 3.03 -22.25 -13.41
N GLU A 173 3.87 -21.58 -14.20
CA GLU A 173 5.32 -21.59 -14.02
C GLU A 173 5.74 -21.03 -12.65
N ILE A 174 5.09 -19.95 -12.21
CA ILE A 174 5.35 -19.34 -10.89
C ILE A 174 5.00 -20.36 -9.79
N ARG A 175 3.81 -20.97 -9.85
CA ARG A 175 3.39 -22.01 -8.90
C ARG A 175 4.37 -23.18 -8.87
N GLU A 176 4.76 -23.70 -10.04
CA GLU A 176 5.71 -24.79 -10.13
C GLU A 176 7.06 -24.47 -9.50
N LYS A 177 7.56 -23.24 -9.67
CA LYS A 177 8.81 -22.79 -9.03
C LYS A 177 8.69 -22.69 -7.52
N ILE A 178 7.58 -22.17 -7.00
CA ILE A 178 7.32 -22.11 -5.56
C ILE A 178 7.27 -23.53 -4.97
N MET A 179 6.61 -24.46 -5.66
CA MET A 179 6.38 -25.81 -5.15
C MET A 179 7.58 -26.74 -5.27
N LYS A 180 8.35 -26.67 -6.39
CA LYS A 180 9.39 -27.65 -6.67
C LYS A 180 10.75 -27.30 -6.08
N ARG A 181 11.09 -26.02 -5.92
CA ARG A 181 12.46 -25.59 -5.63
C ARG A 181 12.59 -25.17 -4.18
N ASP A 182 13.54 -25.77 -3.47
CA ASP A 182 14.02 -25.18 -2.23
C ASP A 182 14.79 -23.91 -2.58
N PHE A 183 14.41 -22.84 -1.91
CA PHE A 183 15.03 -21.55 -2.11
C PHE A 183 16.20 -21.41 -1.13
N VAL A 184 17.41 -21.18 -1.65
CA VAL A 184 18.59 -20.97 -0.83
C VAL A 184 19.43 -19.83 -1.43
N LEU A 185 19.59 -18.76 -0.65
CA LEU A 185 20.59 -17.73 -0.91
C LEU A 185 21.90 -18.07 -0.19
N THR A 186 22.99 -17.97 -0.92
CA THR A 186 24.35 -18.11 -0.40
C THR A 186 25.07 -16.76 -0.40
N LYS A 187 26.23 -16.68 0.24
CA LYS A 187 27.06 -15.47 0.22
C LYS A 187 27.40 -15.00 -1.21
N LYS A 188 27.49 -15.91 -2.16
CA LYS A 188 27.81 -15.61 -3.57
C LYS A 188 26.66 -14.90 -4.29
N ASP A 189 25.44 -15.08 -3.81
CA ASP A 189 24.22 -14.50 -4.42
C ASP A 189 23.95 -13.09 -3.94
N LEU A 190 24.65 -12.63 -2.87
CA LEU A 190 24.39 -11.32 -2.26
C LEU A 190 25.01 -10.19 -3.09
N PRO A 191 24.24 -9.10 -3.31
CA PRO A 191 24.81 -7.88 -3.87
C PRO A 191 25.85 -7.25 -2.92
N PRO A 192 26.77 -6.42 -3.42
CA PRO A 192 27.68 -5.66 -2.59
C PRO A 192 26.95 -4.87 -1.49
N GLY A 193 27.48 -4.91 -0.28
CA GLY A 193 26.93 -4.19 0.88
C GLY A 193 25.81 -4.93 1.63
N TRP A 194 25.46 -6.18 1.21
CA TRP A 194 24.49 -7.02 1.91
C TRP A 194 25.17 -8.05 2.80
N SER A 195 24.64 -8.22 4.01
CA SER A 195 25.15 -9.13 5.04
C SER A 195 24.67 -10.56 4.83
N ILE A 196 25.42 -11.54 5.35
CA ILE A 196 24.99 -12.94 5.38
C ILE A 196 23.74 -13.15 6.25
N ASP A 197 23.55 -12.30 7.27
CA ASP A 197 22.35 -12.32 8.11
C ASP A 197 21.09 -12.00 7.31
N SER A 198 21.17 -11.14 6.29
CA SER A 198 20.06 -10.87 5.41
C SER A 198 19.67 -12.09 4.57
N ALA A 199 20.67 -12.86 4.08
CA ALA A 199 20.41 -14.10 3.37
C ALA A 199 19.75 -15.15 4.27
N ASP A 200 20.25 -15.30 5.51
CA ASP A 200 19.67 -16.22 6.49
C ASP A 200 18.21 -15.86 6.82
N PHE A 201 17.94 -14.56 7.02
CA PHE A 201 16.58 -14.04 7.24
C PHE A 201 15.64 -14.42 6.08
N ILE A 202 16.04 -14.14 4.84
CA ILE A 202 15.25 -14.45 3.64
C ILE A 202 15.06 -15.97 3.52
N ASN A 203 16.13 -16.77 3.66
CA ASN A 203 16.08 -18.22 3.57
C ASN A 203 15.10 -18.84 4.59
N LYS A 204 15.09 -18.32 5.81
CA LYS A 204 14.19 -18.79 6.88
C LYS A 204 12.73 -18.39 6.64
N LEU A 205 12.48 -17.21 6.07
CA LEU A 205 11.12 -16.78 5.70
C LEU A 205 10.57 -17.56 4.50
N LEU A 206 11.42 -17.98 3.56
CA LEU A 206 11.02 -18.69 2.35
C LEU A 206 10.98 -20.22 2.51
N LYS A 207 11.05 -20.74 3.76
CA LYS A 207 10.81 -22.17 4.02
C LYS A 207 9.41 -22.57 3.55
N LYS A 208 9.33 -23.71 2.84
CA LYS A 208 8.07 -24.25 2.32
C LYS A 208 7.16 -24.71 3.46
N GLU A 209 7.74 -25.51 4.38
CA GLU A 209 7.02 -25.97 5.55
C GLU A 209 6.75 -24.81 6.50
N GLN A 210 5.47 -24.49 6.68
CA GLN A 210 5.07 -23.37 7.52
C GLN A 210 5.55 -23.48 8.97
N ASN A 211 5.72 -24.69 9.50
CA ASN A 211 6.18 -24.94 10.87
C ASN A 211 7.69 -24.68 11.07
N LEU A 212 8.48 -24.74 9.97
CA LEU A 212 9.92 -24.45 9.96
C LEU A 212 10.22 -23.00 9.53
N ARG A 213 9.19 -22.28 9.10
CA ARG A 213 9.31 -20.90 8.65
C ARG A 213 9.57 -19.98 9.83
N LEU A 214 10.45 -19.00 9.65
CA LEU A 214 10.71 -17.95 10.66
C LEU A 214 9.40 -17.24 11.01
N GLY A 215 9.10 -17.13 12.30
CA GLY A 215 7.86 -16.59 12.83
C GLY A 215 6.79 -17.66 13.12
N SER A 216 7.05 -18.95 12.87
CA SER A 216 6.12 -20.05 13.22
C SER A 216 5.82 -20.11 14.71
N ARG A 217 6.75 -19.67 15.55
CA ARG A 217 6.60 -19.56 17.02
C ARG A 217 6.19 -18.16 17.49
N GLY A 218 5.84 -17.29 16.56
CA GLY A 218 5.40 -15.92 16.83
C GLY A 218 6.32 -14.85 16.28
N ILE A 219 5.84 -13.60 16.27
CA ILE A 219 6.53 -12.45 15.68
C ILE A 219 7.87 -12.12 16.37
N ASP A 220 8.00 -12.45 17.64
CA ASP A 220 9.24 -12.19 18.40
C ASP A 220 10.42 -12.99 17.86
N GLU A 221 10.17 -14.15 17.25
CA GLU A 221 11.18 -14.93 16.54
C GLU A 221 11.77 -14.13 15.36
N ILE A 222 10.92 -13.40 14.62
CA ILE A 222 11.33 -12.53 13.53
C ILE A 222 12.11 -11.32 14.06
N LYS A 223 11.59 -10.67 15.10
CA LYS A 223 12.18 -9.44 15.67
C LYS A 223 13.54 -9.70 16.32
N SER A 224 13.77 -10.90 16.86
CA SER A 224 15.02 -11.31 17.49
C SER A 224 16.06 -11.91 16.54
N HIS A 225 15.72 -12.07 15.25
CA HIS A 225 16.65 -12.59 14.25
C HIS A 225 17.92 -11.72 14.14
N SER A 226 19.10 -12.34 13.91
CA SER A 226 20.40 -11.65 13.86
C SER A 226 20.39 -10.41 12.96
N TRP A 227 19.71 -10.47 11.83
CA TRP A 227 19.56 -9.34 10.91
C TRP A 227 18.87 -8.13 11.53
N LEU A 228 17.95 -8.34 12.48
CA LEU A 228 17.13 -7.30 13.14
C LEU A 228 17.47 -7.12 14.64
N LYS A 229 18.42 -7.88 15.17
CA LYS A 229 18.74 -7.97 16.62
C LYS A 229 18.93 -6.62 17.31
N TYR A 230 19.55 -5.65 16.61
CA TYR A 230 19.84 -4.34 17.18
C TYR A 230 18.89 -3.24 16.68
N PHE A 231 17.75 -3.63 16.09
CA PHE A 231 16.78 -2.67 15.59
C PHE A 231 15.96 -2.07 16.74
N ASN A 232 15.83 -0.75 16.77
CA ASN A 232 15.08 -0.08 17.84
C ASN A 232 13.58 -0.06 17.53
N TRP A 233 12.88 -1.12 17.88
CA TRP A 233 11.46 -1.30 17.65
C TRP A 233 10.58 -0.25 18.30
N LYS A 234 10.96 0.25 19.50
CA LYS A 234 10.22 1.28 20.21
C LYS A 234 10.28 2.62 19.48
N ASP A 235 11.47 3.03 19.07
CA ASP A 235 11.63 4.29 18.34
C ASP A 235 11.05 4.21 16.94
N LEU A 236 11.08 3.04 16.28
CA LEU A 236 10.35 2.82 15.04
C LEU A 236 8.85 3.02 15.25
N TYR A 237 8.25 2.33 16.25
CA TYR A 237 6.82 2.42 16.53
C TYR A 237 6.36 3.86 16.80
N LEU A 238 7.19 4.65 17.50
CA LEU A 238 6.94 6.06 17.81
C LEU A 238 7.31 7.03 16.69
N GLU A 239 7.69 6.54 15.51
CA GLU A 239 8.17 7.33 14.37
C GLU A 239 9.31 8.31 14.74
N LYS A 240 10.21 7.91 15.66
CA LYS A 240 11.36 8.73 16.10
C LYS A 240 12.65 8.43 15.33
N MET A 241 12.70 7.33 14.59
CA MET A 241 13.85 7.01 13.75
C MET A 241 13.90 7.88 12.51
N THR A 242 15.11 8.23 12.04
CA THR A 242 15.28 8.90 10.76
C THR A 242 15.17 7.87 9.64
N PRO A 243 14.16 7.93 8.73
CA PRO A 243 14.05 7.02 7.62
C PRO A 243 15.26 7.15 6.65
N PRO A 244 15.83 6.03 6.20
CA PRO A 244 16.98 6.04 5.29
C PRO A 244 16.59 6.38 3.83
N PHE A 245 15.31 6.55 3.58
CA PHE A 245 14.75 6.94 2.30
C PHE A 245 13.52 7.82 2.55
N VAL A 246 13.56 9.03 2.02
CA VAL A 246 12.43 9.96 2.04
C VAL A 246 12.03 10.24 0.60
N PRO A 247 10.76 9.98 0.23
CA PRO A 247 10.30 10.26 -1.12
C PRO A 247 10.35 11.77 -1.41
N SER A 248 10.69 12.16 -2.65
CA SER A 248 10.63 13.57 -3.04
C SER A 248 9.19 14.08 -2.99
N GLU A 249 8.98 15.33 -2.56
CA GLU A 249 7.65 15.94 -2.48
C GLU A 249 7.01 16.22 -3.86
N PHE A 250 7.72 15.94 -4.96
CA PHE A 250 7.24 16.22 -6.31
C PHE A 250 6.11 15.25 -6.72
N ILE A 251 5.14 15.84 -7.40
CA ILE A 251 3.89 15.23 -7.92
C ILE A 251 4.12 13.94 -8.73
N GLU A 252 5.32 13.73 -9.26
CA GLU A 252 5.70 12.51 -10.01
C GLU A 252 5.62 11.21 -9.18
N ASN A 253 5.70 11.29 -7.85
CA ASN A 253 5.59 10.13 -6.97
C ASN A 253 4.14 9.69 -6.74
N ASN A 254 3.15 10.52 -7.08
CA ASN A 254 1.85 10.44 -6.44
C ASN A 254 0.69 10.13 -7.37
N TYR A 255 0.75 10.51 -8.63
CA TYR A 255 -0.38 10.26 -9.52
C TYR A 255 0.02 10.35 -10.99
N ASN A 256 -0.12 9.26 -11.68
CA ASN A 256 -0.34 9.36 -13.11
C ASN A 256 -1.79 9.80 -13.31
N VAL A 257 -2.03 11.09 -13.47
CA VAL A 257 -3.35 11.73 -13.69
C VAL A 257 -4.13 11.04 -14.83
N LYS A 258 -3.43 10.38 -15.76
CA LYS A 258 -4.04 9.56 -16.82
C LYS A 258 -4.84 8.36 -16.28
N TYR A 259 -4.52 7.83 -15.09
CA TYR A 259 -5.31 6.73 -14.50
C TYR A 259 -6.61 7.20 -13.86
N CYS A 260 -6.69 8.43 -13.38
CA CYS A 260 -7.94 9.00 -12.86
C CYS A 260 -8.98 9.25 -13.98
N ASN A 261 -8.54 9.41 -15.22
CA ASN A 261 -9.40 9.67 -16.37
C ASN A 261 -9.85 8.41 -17.12
N MET A 262 -9.46 7.20 -16.68
CA MET A 262 -10.11 5.98 -17.11
C MET A 262 -11.48 5.87 -16.44
N VAL A 263 -12.40 6.76 -16.82
CA VAL A 263 -13.84 6.57 -16.61
C VAL A 263 -14.20 5.28 -17.34
N GLU A 264 -14.39 4.24 -16.55
CA GLU A 264 -14.72 2.91 -17.04
C GLU A 264 -16.02 2.97 -17.83
N LYS A 265 -15.94 2.64 -19.11
CA LYS A 265 -17.12 2.43 -19.95
C LYS A 265 -17.93 1.28 -19.37
N ILE A 266 -19.07 1.60 -18.79
CA ILE A 266 -19.99 0.62 -18.22
C ILE A 266 -20.82 0.05 -19.37
N GLY A 267 -20.82 -1.28 -19.56
CA GLY A 267 -21.58 -1.94 -20.62
C GLY A 267 -23.10 -1.76 -20.45
N VAL A 268 -23.83 -1.74 -21.56
CA VAL A 268 -25.31 -1.55 -21.60
C VAL A 268 -26.06 -2.58 -20.73
N ASN A 269 -25.67 -3.85 -20.79
CA ASN A 269 -26.30 -4.93 -19.99
C ASN A 269 -26.14 -4.73 -18.48
N THR A 270 -25.04 -4.11 -18.06
CA THR A 270 -24.79 -3.78 -16.66
C THR A 270 -25.75 -2.70 -16.17
N GLN A 271 -26.18 -1.81 -17.07
CA GLN A 271 -27.07 -0.68 -16.75
C GLN A 271 -28.51 -1.14 -16.46
N GLU A 272 -29.02 -2.08 -17.25
CA GLU A 272 -30.36 -2.65 -17.04
C GLU A 272 -30.43 -3.51 -15.78
N ARG A 273 -29.40 -4.34 -15.54
CA ARG A 273 -29.32 -5.15 -14.32
C ARG A 273 -29.28 -4.28 -13.07
N TYR A 274 -28.48 -3.20 -13.09
CA TYR A 274 -28.40 -2.26 -11.96
C TYR A 274 -29.75 -1.59 -11.69
N LYS A 275 -30.46 -1.12 -12.75
CA LYS A 275 -31.80 -0.55 -12.60
C LYS A 275 -32.79 -1.52 -11.96
N ARG A 276 -32.78 -2.81 -12.37
CA ARG A 276 -33.63 -3.86 -11.76
C ARG A 276 -33.34 -4.07 -10.30
N ILE A 277 -32.06 -4.07 -9.93
CA ILE A 277 -31.64 -4.25 -8.51
C ILE A 277 -31.98 -2.99 -7.72
N GLN A 278 -31.75 -1.80 -8.28
CA GLN A 278 -32.06 -0.51 -7.65
C GLN A 278 -33.55 -0.33 -7.38
N SER A 279 -34.41 -0.86 -8.25
CA SER A 279 -35.86 -0.87 -8.06
C SER A 279 -36.36 -1.98 -7.12
N SER A 280 -35.50 -2.87 -6.63
CA SER A 280 -35.87 -3.93 -5.71
C SER A 280 -35.93 -3.43 -4.27
N GLU A 281 -36.84 -4.00 -3.46
CA GLU A 281 -36.93 -3.71 -2.02
C GLU A 281 -35.65 -4.06 -1.24
N LEU A 282 -34.79 -4.94 -1.78
CA LEU A 282 -33.52 -5.33 -1.19
C LEU A 282 -32.42 -4.27 -1.32
N TYR A 283 -32.50 -3.36 -2.32
CA TYR A 283 -31.43 -2.39 -2.58
C TYR A 283 -31.10 -1.48 -1.39
N PRO A 284 -32.06 -0.90 -0.68
CA PRO A 284 -31.76 -0.07 0.50
C PRO A 284 -31.02 -0.82 1.61
N HIS A 285 -31.20 -2.14 1.69
CA HIS A 285 -30.64 -2.99 2.74
C HIS A 285 -29.24 -3.52 2.41
N ILE A 286 -28.88 -3.64 1.11
CA ILE A 286 -27.58 -4.22 0.68
C ILE A 286 -26.39 -3.48 1.30
N PHE A 287 -26.47 -2.14 1.34
CA PHE A 287 -25.40 -1.30 1.86
C PHE A 287 -25.79 -0.51 3.13
N ALA A 288 -26.91 -0.85 3.77
CA ALA A 288 -27.46 -0.08 4.89
C ALA A 288 -26.45 0.16 6.04
N LYS A 289 -25.57 -0.81 6.29
CA LYS A 289 -24.56 -0.75 7.36
C LYS A 289 -23.25 -0.10 6.89
N PHE A 290 -23.12 0.34 5.64
CA PHE A 290 -21.87 0.89 5.14
C PHE A 290 -21.61 2.30 5.67
N THR A 291 -22.66 3.07 5.91
CA THR A 291 -22.61 4.47 6.32
C THR A 291 -22.27 4.68 7.81
N ASN A 292 -21.83 5.91 8.09
CA ASN A 292 -21.68 6.48 9.44
C ASN A 292 -20.47 6.01 10.26
N PHE A 293 -19.36 5.66 9.60
CA PHE A 293 -18.08 5.59 10.31
C PHE A 293 -17.36 6.95 10.22
N ASN A 294 -17.07 7.53 11.38
CA ASN A 294 -16.27 8.73 11.55
C ASN A 294 -15.28 8.50 12.71
N ARG A 295 -14.02 8.25 12.38
CA ARG A 295 -12.98 7.96 13.38
C ARG A 295 -12.77 9.11 14.37
N TYR A 296 -12.83 10.35 13.90
CA TYR A 296 -12.68 11.51 14.80
C TYR A 296 -13.82 11.58 15.82
N ALA A 297 -15.05 11.28 15.43
CA ALA A 297 -16.18 11.22 16.36
C ALA A 297 -16.02 10.09 17.38
N GLU A 298 -15.44 8.94 17.02
CA GLU A 298 -15.15 7.86 17.96
C GLU A 298 -13.99 8.17 18.89
N GLU A 299 -12.93 8.78 18.40
CA GLU A 299 -11.81 9.25 19.23
C GLU A 299 -12.25 10.33 20.22
N LEU A 300 -13.11 11.25 19.78
CA LEU A 300 -13.71 12.26 20.65
C LEU A 300 -14.60 11.64 21.74
N LYS A 301 -15.41 10.61 21.41
CA LYS A 301 -16.22 9.88 22.40
C LYS A 301 -15.37 9.14 23.43
N LYS A 302 -14.22 8.59 23.03
CA LYS A 302 -13.26 7.97 23.96
C LYS A 302 -12.64 9.01 24.90
N ASN A 303 -12.21 10.13 24.36
CA ASN A 303 -11.61 11.21 25.14
C ASN A 303 -12.62 11.87 26.08
N GLN A 304 -13.93 11.90 25.70
CA GLN A 304 -15.01 12.40 26.56
C GLN A 304 -15.29 11.51 27.77
N LYS A 305 -15.06 10.18 27.68
CA LYS A 305 -15.15 9.31 28.86
C LYS A 305 -14.02 9.54 29.85
N GLU A 306 -12.90 10.10 29.40
CA GLU A 306 -11.75 10.48 30.24
C GLU A 306 -11.80 11.94 30.73
N CYS A 307 -12.55 12.82 30.04
CA CYS A 307 -12.78 14.23 30.43
C CYS A 307 -14.25 14.58 30.27
N MET A 308 -14.92 14.98 31.35
CA MET A 308 -16.28 15.53 31.29
C MET A 308 -16.29 16.87 30.55
N ILE A 309 -16.30 16.86 29.22
CA ILE A 309 -16.37 18.05 28.38
C ILE A 309 -17.74 18.10 27.69
N ASN A 310 -18.40 19.27 27.82
CA ASN A 310 -19.71 19.59 27.28
C ASN A 310 -19.78 19.41 25.74
N PRO A 311 -20.80 18.72 25.16
CA PRO A 311 -20.93 18.46 23.73
C PRO A 311 -20.88 19.71 22.82
N HIS A 312 -21.31 20.87 23.30
CA HIS A 312 -21.29 22.13 22.52
C HIS A 312 -19.87 22.67 22.26
N SER A 313 -18.89 22.34 23.10
CA SER A 313 -17.51 22.80 22.89
C SER A 313 -16.75 21.99 21.85
N ILE A 314 -17.30 20.85 21.38
CA ILE A 314 -16.66 19.95 20.41
C ILE A 314 -16.82 20.47 18.99
N TYR A 315 -17.99 20.99 18.67
CA TYR A 315 -18.25 21.59 17.36
C TYR A 315 -17.40 22.85 17.16
N SER A 316 -17.25 23.68 18.18
CA SER A 316 -16.38 24.85 18.12
C SER A 316 -14.88 24.48 17.97
N LEU A 317 -14.42 23.40 18.61
CA LEU A 317 -13.04 22.90 18.45
C LEU A 317 -12.76 22.27 17.08
N LEU A 318 -13.77 21.70 16.43
CA LEU A 318 -13.66 21.18 15.05
C LEU A 318 -13.63 22.35 14.06
N GLU A 319 -14.48 23.35 14.23
CA GLU A 319 -14.49 24.58 13.43
C GLU A 319 -13.18 25.36 13.58
N GLU A 320 -12.63 25.50 14.80
CA GLU A 320 -11.33 26.13 15.03
C GLU A 320 -10.17 25.35 14.37
N LYS A 321 -10.19 24.02 14.39
CA LYS A 321 -9.15 23.20 13.73
C LYS A 321 -9.25 23.27 12.20
N GLU A 322 -10.44 23.29 11.66
CA GLU A 322 -10.67 23.48 10.21
C GLU A 322 -10.25 24.89 9.78
N GLN A 323 -10.57 25.91 10.59
CA GLN A 323 -10.15 27.28 10.36
C GLN A 323 -8.63 27.43 10.42
N MET A 324 -7.96 26.85 11.44
CA MET A 324 -6.49 26.85 11.53
C MET A 324 -5.81 26.09 10.38
N ALA A 325 -6.43 25.02 9.87
CA ALA A 325 -5.93 24.29 8.71
C ALA A 325 -6.07 25.11 7.42
N PHE A 326 -7.17 25.84 7.29
CA PHE A 326 -7.42 26.76 6.18
C PHE A 326 -6.46 27.96 6.21
N ASP A 327 -6.25 28.54 7.40
CA ASP A 327 -5.36 29.68 7.59
C ASP A 327 -3.89 29.32 7.32
N ARG A 328 -3.43 28.13 7.77
CA ARG A 328 -2.09 27.61 7.44
C ARG A 328 -1.88 27.37 5.95
N LYS A 329 -2.95 27.00 5.23
CA LYS A 329 -2.91 26.80 3.78
C LYS A 329 -2.84 28.15 3.06
N SER A 330 -3.61 29.15 3.51
CA SER A 330 -3.60 30.51 2.97
C SER A 330 -2.27 31.23 3.22
N GLU A 331 -1.63 31.01 4.39
CA GLU A 331 -0.28 31.55 4.68
C GLU A 331 0.82 30.91 3.79
N LYS A 332 0.73 29.59 3.52
CA LYS A 332 1.66 28.90 2.60
C LYS A 332 1.48 29.40 1.16
N ASP A 333 0.24 29.60 0.72
CA ASP A 333 -0.06 30.12 -0.61
C ASP A 333 0.38 31.58 -0.78
N ASN A 334 0.28 32.40 0.28
CA ASN A 334 0.80 33.78 0.29
C ASN A 334 2.32 33.84 0.30
N LYS A 335 3.01 32.98 1.08
CA LYS A 335 4.48 32.86 1.03
C LYS A 335 4.97 32.40 -0.33
N GLY A 336 4.26 31.46 -0.98
CA GLY A 336 4.57 31.03 -2.35
C GLY A 336 4.36 32.14 -3.40
N LYS A 337 3.37 33.02 -3.22
CA LYS A 337 3.15 34.18 -4.09
C LYS A 337 4.23 35.25 -3.92
N HIS A 338 4.71 35.50 -2.68
CA HIS A 338 5.81 36.41 -2.43
C HIS A 338 7.16 35.88 -2.97
N GLN A 339 7.44 34.59 -2.86
CA GLN A 339 8.62 33.98 -3.47
C GLN A 339 8.58 34.04 -5.00
N ARG A 340 7.41 33.75 -5.63
CA ARG A 340 7.26 33.88 -7.10
C ARG A 340 7.41 35.32 -7.58
N ARG A 341 6.97 36.32 -6.81
CA ARG A 341 7.20 37.74 -7.12
C ARG A 341 8.68 38.13 -6.97
N ALA A 342 9.38 37.62 -5.97
CA ALA A 342 10.83 37.88 -5.80
C ALA A 342 11.66 37.21 -6.92
N VAL A 343 11.32 35.98 -7.34
CA VAL A 343 11.99 35.32 -8.47
C VAL A 343 11.70 36.03 -9.79
N SER A 344 10.48 36.50 -10.03
CA SER A 344 10.13 37.29 -11.24
C SER A 344 10.86 38.62 -11.32
N LEU A 345 11.15 39.27 -10.20
CA LEU A 345 11.93 40.52 -10.16
C LEU A 345 13.44 40.29 -10.37
N THR A 346 13.97 39.12 -9.98
CA THR A 346 15.35 38.73 -10.25
C THR A 346 15.56 38.25 -11.69
N GLU A 347 14.60 37.51 -12.27
CA GLU A 347 14.67 37.13 -13.70
C GLU A 347 14.53 38.32 -14.65
N GLY A 348 13.75 39.34 -14.29
CA GLY A 348 13.67 40.59 -15.06
C GLY A 348 15.00 41.36 -15.12
N ARG A 349 15.81 41.32 -14.06
CA ARG A 349 17.17 41.91 -14.04
C ARG A 349 18.22 41.07 -14.76
N TYR A 350 18.06 39.75 -14.83
CA TYR A 350 19.01 38.89 -15.54
C TYR A 350 18.82 38.90 -17.07
N ARG A 351 17.62 39.12 -17.56
CA ARG A 351 17.37 39.25 -19.03
C ARG A 351 17.92 40.50 -19.66
N SER A 352 18.15 41.57 -18.89
CA SER A 352 18.80 42.79 -19.40
C SER A 352 20.34 42.71 -19.51
N ILE A 353 20.94 41.66 -18.95
CA ILE A 353 22.41 41.46 -18.96
C ILE A 353 22.84 40.43 -20.03
N LEU A 354 21.94 39.60 -20.54
CA LEU A 354 22.20 38.49 -21.46
C LEU A 354 21.78 38.76 -22.92
N SER A 355 21.35 39.98 -23.26
CA SER A 355 21.04 40.35 -24.65
C SER A 355 22.28 40.69 -25.51
N ASN A 356 23.49 40.51 -25.00
CA ASN A 356 24.73 40.64 -25.76
C ASN A 356 25.61 39.41 -25.48
N ASN A 357 25.39 38.33 -26.18
CA ASN A 357 26.43 37.49 -26.78
C ASN A 357 25.82 36.28 -27.52
N ASN A 358 26.26 36.19 -28.74
CA ASN A 358 25.88 35.35 -29.85
C ASN A 358 26.09 33.83 -29.65
N ASN A 359 25.20 33.08 -30.35
CA ASN A 359 25.46 31.90 -31.19
C ASN A 359 26.48 30.86 -30.71
N THR A 360 25.98 29.65 -30.47
CA THR A 360 26.37 28.44 -31.21
C THR A 360 25.61 27.20 -30.69
N ASN A 361 25.06 26.49 -31.64
CA ASN A 361 24.70 25.06 -31.72
C ASN A 361 24.85 24.15 -30.48
N THR A 362 23.78 23.47 -30.11
CA THR A 362 23.73 21.97 -30.12
C THR A 362 22.32 21.47 -30.01
N LYS A 363 21.83 20.82 -31.07
CA LYS A 363 20.73 19.85 -31.06
C LYS A 363 21.31 18.55 -30.51
N GLU A 364 20.60 17.96 -29.54
CA GLU A 364 20.55 16.52 -29.24
C GLU A 364 20.28 16.32 -27.74
N SER A 365 19.05 15.96 -27.35
CA SER A 365 18.76 15.11 -26.19
C SER A 365 17.26 15.05 -25.79
N THR A 366 16.32 15.08 -26.75
CA THR A 366 14.88 15.02 -26.44
C THR A 366 14.23 13.64 -26.68
N ASN A 367 14.98 12.62 -27.16
CA ASN A 367 14.37 11.32 -27.52
C ASN A 367 14.44 10.23 -26.44
N ASP A 368 15.33 10.34 -25.46
CA ASP A 368 15.52 9.26 -24.47
C ASP A 368 14.48 9.25 -23.33
N ASN A 369 13.88 10.39 -23.03
CA ASN A 369 12.89 10.48 -21.94
C ASN A 369 11.51 9.92 -22.35
N ASN A 370 11.09 10.10 -23.60
CA ASN A 370 9.82 9.58 -24.08
C ASN A 370 9.77 8.04 -24.16
N ILE A 371 10.88 7.39 -24.50
CA ILE A 371 10.96 5.92 -24.55
C ILE A 371 10.93 5.29 -23.15
N LYS A 372 11.49 5.97 -22.16
CA LYS A 372 11.44 5.52 -20.76
C LYS A 372 10.03 5.66 -20.17
N GLU A 373 9.33 6.75 -20.48
CA GLU A 373 7.95 6.95 -20.03
C GLU A 373 6.96 5.94 -20.62
N GLU A 374 7.08 5.59 -21.91
CA GLU A 374 6.23 4.56 -22.51
C GLU A 374 6.45 3.16 -21.92
N LYS A 375 7.69 2.80 -21.59
CA LYS A 375 7.99 1.52 -20.93
C LYS A 375 7.44 1.45 -19.50
N VAL A 376 7.47 2.55 -18.76
CA VAL A 376 6.82 2.66 -17.43
C VAL A 376 5.32 2.50 -17.55
N LEU A 377 4.70 3.13 -18.55
CA LEU A 377 3.26 3.05 -18.80
C LEU A 377 2.81 1.62 -19.18
N GLN A 378 3.59 0.91 -19.99
CA GLN A 378 3.29 -0.48 -20.36
C GLN A 378 3.47 -1.44 -19.18
N PHE A 379 4.43 -1.20 -18.30
CA PHE A 379 4.65 -2.02 -17.11
C PHE A 379 3.47 -1.91 -16.14
N HIS A 380 3.00 -0.71 -15.83
CA HIS A 380 1.82 -0.50 -15.00
C HIS A 380 0.53 -1.06 -15.62
N LYS A 381 0.33 -0.89 -16.94
CA LYS A 381 -0.82 -1.51 -17.63
C LYS A 381 -0.83 -3.03 -17.49
N ARG A 382 0.33 -3.70 -17.53
CA ARG A 382 0.44 -5.16 -17.36
C ARG A 382 0.22 -5.61 -15.91
N THR A 383 0.59 -4.80 -14.93
CA THR A 383 0.47 -5.16 -13.51
C THR A 383 -0.97 -5.04 -13.01
N TYR A 384 -1.70 -4.01 -13.44
CA TYR A 384 -3.10 -3.78 -13.01
C TYR A 384 -4.14 -4.58 -13.80
N SER A 385 -3.86 -4.99 -15.05
CA SER A 385 -4.76 -5.87 -15.81
C SER A 385 -4.80 -7.30 -15.28
N THR A 386 -3.90 -7.68 -14.38
CA THR A 386 -3.75 -9.03 -13.84
C THR A 386 -4.43 -9.22 -12.48
N ILE A 387 -5.03 -8.17 -11.89
CA ILE A 387 -5.78 -8.27 -10.64
C ILE A 387 -7.22 -8.70 -10.94
N ARG A 388 -7.40 -9.94 -11.34
CA ARG A 388 -8.65 -10.67 -11.14
C ARG A 388 -8.43 -11.65 -10.00
N PRO A 389 -9.27 -11.65 -8.95
CA PRO A 389 -9.23 -12.71 -7.95
C PRO A 389 -9.41 -14.06 -8.66
N ILE A 390 -8.66 -15.06 -8.24
CA ILE A 390 -8.89 -16.43 -8.67
C ILE A 390 -10.18 -16.90 -7.98
N ILE A 391 -11.32 -16.60 -8.56
CA ILE A 391 -12.54 -17.34 -8.26
C ILE A 391 -12.53 -18.48 -9.29
N MET A 392 -11.99 -19.63 -8.90
CA MET A 392 -12.21 -20.85 -9.69
C MET A 392 -13.69 -21.21 -9.58
N LYS A 393 -14.40 -21.16 -10.73
CA LYS A 393 -15.68 -21.85 -10.85
C LYS A 393 -15.38 -23.34 -10.80
N LYS A 394 -15.94 -24.05 -9.83
CA LYS A 394 -16.18 -25.51 -9.94
C LYS A 394 -17.12 -25.74 -11.13
N LYS A 395 -16.72 -26.63 -12.01
CA LYS A 395 -17.66 -27.39 -12.83
C LYS A 395 -18.29 -28.48 -11.98
#